data_108a4ec40c638b21654412b4f6646ca9
#
_entry.id   108a4ec40c638b21654412b4f6646ca9
#
_cell.length_a   1.000
_cell.length_b   1.000
_cell.length_c   1.000
_cell.angle_alpha   90.00
_cell.angle_beta   90.00
_cell.angle_gamma   90.00
#
_symmetry.space_group_name_H-M   'P 1'
#
loop_
_entity.id
_entity.type
_entity.pdbx_description
1 polymer ?
#
loop_
_entity_poly.entity_id
_entity_poly.type
_entity_poly.pdbx_seq_one_letter_code
_entity_poly.pdbx_strand_id
1 'polypeptide(L)'
;MTGSRKLLIFGGMALAAFGMLYGLQYALFVEHPTLDSMGGSLAQSFSAAASRNLQQSQAALEQYGETKYDYVRQVDAHSHWTGLAMLMIVLGVIFEGVNFSEGIRQLIGFSWLAGSALFPLAVILQTYHHGAVILKALAVVGSGLVIAALAATAWGFARPLK
;
A
#
# COMPACT_ATOMS: atom_id res chain seq x y z
N MET A 1 -21.42 -10.51 18.27
CA MET A 1 -20.52 -9.95 17.25
C MET A 1 -20.72 -10.75 15.97
N THR A 2 -21.15 -10.11 14.91
CA THR A 2 -21.43 -10.73 13.60
C THR A 2 -20.15 -11.21 12.91
N GLY A 3 -20.26 -12.12 11.93
CA GLY A 3 -19.12 -12.65 11.18
C GLY A 3 -18.38 -11.56 10.41
N SER A 4 -19.13 -10.67 9.76
CA SER A 4 -18.56 -9.53 9.00
C SER A 4 -17.79 -8.56 9.90
N ARG A 5 -18.28 -8.27 11.10
CA ARG A 5 -17.58 -7.44 12.09
C ARG A 5 -16.29 -8.08 12.57
N LYS A 6 -16.32 -9.39 12.88
CA LYS A 6 -15.11 -10.14 13.24
C LYS A 6 -14.07 -10.09 12.13
N LEU A 7 -14.49 -10.30 10.88
CA LEU A 7 -13.60 -10.28 9.72
C LEU A 7 -12.86 -8.96 9.60
N LEU A 8 -13.56 -7.82 9.70
CA LEU A 8 -12.95 -6.50 9.59
C LEU A 8 -12.00 -6.20 10.76
N ILE A 9 -12.42 -6.47 12.00
CA ILE A 9 -11.59 -6.17 13.17
C ILE A 9 -10.34 -7.05 13.18
N PHE A 10 -10.50 -8.38 13.13
CA PHE A 10 -9.35 -9.29 13.21
C PHE A 10 -8.51 -9.25 11.94
N GLY A 11 -9.11 -9.14 10.75
CA GLY A 11 -8.40 -8.95 9.50
C GLY A 11 -7.59 -7.65 9.50
N GLY A 12 -8.19 -6.56 9.97
CA GLY A 12 -7.51 -5.27 10.14
C GLY A 12 -6.35 -5.34 11.14
N MET A 13 -6.55 -6.00 12.31
CA MET A 13 -5.47 -6.19 13.28
C MET A 13 -4.31 -7.01 12.72
N ALA A 14 -4.60 -8.10 12.02
CA ALA A 14 -3.57 -8.92 11.37
C ALA A 14 -2.80 -8.13 10.31
N LEU A 15 -3.52 -7.37 9.48
CA LEU A 15 -2.90 -6.53 8.45
C LEU A 15 -2.09 -5.37 9.05
N ALA A 16 -2.55 -4.78 10.17
CA ALA A 16 -1.80 -3.75 10.91
C ALA A 16 -0.50 -4.32 11.47
N ALA A 17 -0.56 -5.49 12.11
CA ALA A 17 0.63 -6.17 12.63
C ALA A 17 1.63 -6.49 11.50
N PHE A 18 1.14 -7.00 10.36
CA PHE A 18 1.97 -7.25 9.19
C PHE A 18 2.61 -5.96 8.65
N GLY A 19 1.83 -4.90 8.48
CA GLY A 19 2.32 -3.60 8.00
C GLY A 19 3.37 -3.00 8.95
N MET A 20 3.17 -3.10 10.26
CA MET A 20 4.13 -2.63 11.26
C MET A 20 5.44 -3.44 11.23
N LEU A 21 5.35 -4.78 11.14
CA LEU A 21 6.52 -5.65 11.01
C LEU A 21 7.30 -5.36 9.73
N TYR A 22 6.60 -5.15 8.62
CA TYR A 22 7.21 -4.74 7.36
C TYR A 22 7.91 -3.38 7.50
N GLY A 23 7.25 -2.38 8.09
CA GLY A 23 7.85 -1.05 8.31
C GLY A 23 9.09 -1.10 9.22
N LEU A 24 9.05 -1.93 10.27
CA LEU A 24 10.21 -2.14 11.15
C LEU A 24 11.38 -2.78 10.40
N GLN A 25 11.12 -3.83 9.63
CA GLN A 25 12.15 -4.48 8.80
C GLN A 25 12.73 -3.49 7.79
N TYR A 26 11.88 -2.70 7.13
CA TYR A 26 12.31 -1.69 6.19
C TYR A 26 13.21 -0.63 6.85
N ALA A 27 12.77 -0.05 7.98
CA ALA A 27 13.51 0.99 8.69
C ALA A 27 14.87 0.50 9.20
N LEU A 28 14.94 -0.75 9.69
CA LEU A 28 16.18 -1.28 10.25
C LEU A 28 17.21 -1.72 9.19
N PHE A 29 16.76 -2.22 8.04
CA PHE A 29 17.66 -2.92 7.11
C PHE A 29 17.72 -2.32 5.70
N VAL A 30 16.75 -1.50 5.30
CA VAL A 30 16.61 -1.07 3.90
C VAL A 30 16.69 0.45 3.75
N GLU A 31 16.07 1.21 4.62
CA GLU A 31 15.90 2.66 4.45
C GLU A 31 17.24 3.40 4.38
N HIS A 32 18.10 3.18 5.37
CA HIS A 32 19.37 3.90 5.46
C HIS A 32 20.29 3.63 4.27
N PRO A 33 20.59 2.38 3.89
CA PRO A 33 21.38 2.09 2.68
C PRO A 33 20.77 2.67 1.40
N THR A 34 19.43 2.70 1.30
CA THR A 34 18.73 3.26 0.14
C THR A 34 18.92 4.77 0.05
N LEU A 35 18.79 5.50 1.16
CA LEU A 35 19.01 6.94 1.22
C LEU A 35 20.47 7.31 0.93
N ASP A 36 21.43 6.53 1.44
CA ASP A 36 22.85 6.71 1.16
C ASP A 36 23.15 6.50 -0.34
N SER A 37 22.56 5.48 -0.95
CA SER A 37 22.68 5.23 -2.40
C SER A 37 22.10 6.38 -3.23
N MET A 38 20.95 6.91 -2.84
CA MET A 38 20.35 8.08 -3.50
C MET A 38 21.25 9.32 -3.38
N GLY A 39 21.76 9.60 -2.18
CA GLY A 39 22.68 10.72 -1.94
C GLY A 39 23.96 10.58 -2.73
N GLY A 40 24.55 9.37 -2.75
CA GLY A 40 25.76 9.06 -3.51
C GLY A 40 25.59 9.23 -5.01
N SER A 41 24.50 8.73 -5.58
CA SER A 41 24.19 8.88 -7.02
C SER A 41 24.03 10.34 -7.41
N LEU A 42 23.36 11.14 -6.56
CA LEU A 42 23.21 12.58 -6.80
C LEU A 42 24.55 13.33 -6.75
N ALA A 43 25.37 13.05 -5.74
CA ALA A 43 26.71 13.64 -5.60
C ALA A 43 27.60 13.28 -6.79
N GLN A 44 27.54 12.02 -7.24
CA GLN A 44 28.26 11.54 -8.42
C GLN A 44 27.81 12.27 -9.70
N SER A 45 26.51 12.49 -9.87
CA SER A 45 25.98 13.22 -11.02
C SER A 45 26.51 14.65 -11.06
N PHE A 46 26.50 15.37 -9.93
CA PHE A 46 27.04 16.74 -9.86
C PHE A 46 28.54 16.78 -10.14
N SER A 47 29.32 15.87 -9.58
CA SER A 47 30.76 15.78 -9.81
C SER A 47 31.08 15.50 -11.28
N ALA A 48 30.36 14.59 -11.92
CA ALA A 48 30.52 14.27 -13.32
C ALA A 48 30.13 15.45 -14.23
N ALA A 49 29.06 16.17 -13.90
CA ALA A 49 28.66 17.36 -14.62
C ALA A 49 29.70 18.49 -14.53
N ALA A 50 30.26 18.71 -13.33
CA ALA A 50 31.32 19.69 -13.10
C ALA A 50 32.58 19.36 -13.94
N SER A 51 32.91 18.09 -14.13
CA SER A 51 33.99 17.62 -15.01
C SER A 51 33.61 17.50 -16.49
N ARG A 52 32.41 17.96 -16.87
CA ARG A 52 31.83 17.91 -18.22
C ARG A 52 31.65 16.49 -18.78
N ASN A 53 31.58 15.49 -17.91
CA ASN A 53 31.28 14.10 -18.28
C ASN A 53 29.77 13.89 -18.24
N LEU A 54 29.06 14.33 -19.30
CA LEU A 54 27.59 14.30 -19.36
C LEU A 54 27.04 12.86 -19.34
N GLN A 55 27.76 11.91 -19.93
CA GLN A 55 27.33 10.51 -19.97
C GLN A 55 27.30 9.92 -18.55
N GLN A 56 28.36 10.12 -17.78
CA GLN A 56 28.44 9.65 -16.40
C GLN A 56 27.42 10.36 -15.49
N SER A 57 27.22 11.68 -15.70
CA SER A 57 26.22 12.46 -14.99
C SER A 57 24.81 11.89 -15.22
N GLN A 58 24.48 11.57 -16.46
CA GLN A 58 23.18 11.05 -16.83
C GLN A 58 22.94 9.64 -16.28
N ALA A 59 23.94 8.75 -16.36
CA ALA A 59 23.85 7.42 -15.76
C ALA A 59 23.62 7.47 -14.24
N ALA A 60 24.29 8.39 -13.54
CA ALA A 60 24.10 8.59 -12.10
C ALA A 60 22.70 9.13 -11.76
N LEU A 61 22.11 10.00 -12.60
CA LEU A 61 20.73 10.46 -12.45
C LEU A 61 19.71 9.34 -12.69
N GLU A 62 19.95 8.48 -13.67
CA GLU A 62 19.11 7.30 -13.91
C GLU A 62 19.11 6.36 -12.70
N GLN A 63 20.31 6.05 -12.15
CA GLN A 63 20.44 5.26 -10.92
C GLN A 63 19.69 5.90 -9.74
N TYR A 64 19.81 7.22 -9.54
CA TYR A 64 19.02 7.94 -8.55
C TYR A 64 17.52 7.76 -8.77
N GLY A 65 17.06 7.88 -10.01
CA GLY A 65 15.66 7.74 -10.37
C GLY A 65 15.10 6.35 -10.03
N GLU A 66 15.84 5.30 -10.35
CA GLU A 66 15.47 3.91 -10.02
C GLU A 66 15.41 3.67 -8.51
N THR A 67 16.47 4.06 -7.80
CA THR A 67 16.52 3.91 -6.33
C THR A 67 15.40 4.70 -5.65
N LYS A 68 15.12 5.92 -6.12
CA LYS A 68 14.00 6.73 -5.62
C LYS A 68 12.64 6.08 -5.90
N TYR A 69 12.47 5.49 -7.08
CA TYR A 69 11.24 4.77 -7.41
C TYR A 69 10.98 3.63 -6.41
N ASP A 70 11.99 2.83 -6.12
CA ASP A 70 11.89 1.72 -5.18
C ASP A 70 11.64 2.20 -3.75
N TYR A 71 12.33 3.24 -3.32
CA TYR A 71 12.12 3.89 -2.02
C TYR A 71 10.66 4.30 -1.83
N VAL A 72 10.12 5.06 -2.78
CA VAL A 72 8.74 5.55 -2.70
C VAL A 72 7.74 4.38 -2.63
N ARG A 73 7.93 3.32 -3.44
CA ARG A 73 7.05 2.14 -3.43
C ARG A 73 7.04 1.40 -2.10
N GLN A 74 8.18 1.30 -1.45
CA GLN A 74 8.28 0.64 -0.15
C GLN A 74 7.59 1.46 0.95
N VAL A 75 7.80 2.77 0.97
CA VAL A 75 7.13 3.67 1.91
C VAL A 75 5.62 3.69 1.68
N ASP A 76 5.18 3.75 0.43
CA ASP A 76 3.76 3.70 0.05
C ASP A 76 3.11 2.40 0.52
N ALA A 77 3.75 1.24 0.28
CA ALA A 77 3.20 -0.05 0.68
C ALA A 77 3.01 -0.14 2.20
N HIS A 78 4.00 0.27 2.99
CA HIS A 78 3.91 0.34 4.44
C HIS A 78 2.74 1.24 4.90
N SER A 79 2.67 2.45 4.35
CA SER A 79 1.65 3.44 4.70
C SER A 79 0.25 2.96 4.36
N HIS A 80 0.06 2.30 3.20
CA HIS A 80 -1.22 1.77 2.79
C HIS A 80 -1.65 0.56 3.64
N TRP A 81 -0.74 -0.39 3.96
CA TRP A 81 -1.09 -1.51 4.83
C TRP A 81 -1.54 -1.02 6.20
N THR A 82 -0.81 -0.12 6.83
CA THR A 82 -1.16 0.39 8.15
C THR A 82 -2.42 1.26 8.11
N GLY A 83 -2.54 2.18 7.16
CA GLY A 83 -3.69 3.07 7.03
C GLY A 83 -5.00 2.32 6.71
N LEU A 84 -4.98 1.39 5.75
CA LEU A 84 -6.14 0.58 5.40
C LEU A 84 -6.54 -0.38 6.53
N ALA A 85 -5.56 -0.96 7.23
CA ALA A 85 -5.81 -1.79 8.40
C ALA A 85 -6.51 -1.02 9.52
N MET A 86 -6.04 0.19 9.84
CA MET A 86 -6.69 1.06 10.84
C MET A 86 -8.12 1.41 10.43
N LEU A 87 -8.33 1.73 9.15
CA LEU A 87 -9.67 2.02 8.63
C LEU A 87 -10.60 0.79 8.75
N MET A 88 -10.09 -0.41 8.45
CA MET A 88 -10.85 -1.66 8.63
C MET A 88 -11.26 -1.88 10.09
N ILE A 89 -10.36 -1.65 11.05
CA ILE A 89 -10.67 -1.80 12.47
C ILE A 89 -11.77 -0.82 12.89
N VAL A 90 -11.63 0.46 12.53
CA VAL A 90 -12.61 1.51 12.84
C VAL A 90 -13.97 1.18 12.24
N LEU A 91 -14.01 0.85 10.94
CA LEU A 91 -15.26 0.45 10.28
C LEU A 91 -15.84 -0.82 10.90
N GLY A 92 -15.00 -1.79 11.27
CA GLY A 92 -15.44 -3.02 11.93
C GLY A 92 -16.19 -2.77 13.25
N VAL A 93 -15.80 -1.74 14.01
CA VAL A 93 -16.50 -1.38 15.26
C VAL A 93 -17.94 -0.94 14.99
N ILE A 94 -18.18 -0.17 13.95
CA ILE A 94 -19.50 0.41 13.61
C ILE A 94 -20.25 -0.38 12.53
N PHE A 95 -19.69 -1.49 12.04
CA PHE A 95 -20.16 -2.20 10.83
C PHE A 95 -21.57 -2.81 10.96
N GLU A 96 -22.03 -3.03 12.19
CA GLU A 96 -23.41 -3.51 12.44
C GLU A 96 -24.47 -2.49 12.04
N GLY A 97 -24.11 -1.19 11.97
CA GLY A 97 -24.97 -0.12 11.45
C GLY A 97 -25.12 -0.09 9.92
N VAL A 98 -24.37 -0.93 9.19
CA VAL A 98 -24.51 -1.04 7.72
C VAL A 98 -25.76 -1.84 7.37
N ASN A 99 -26.76 -1.20 6.76
CA ASN A 99 -28.10 -1.75 6.49
C ASN A 99 -28.14 -2.68 5.27
N PHE A 100 -27.36 -3.78 5.36
CA PHE A 100 -27.37 -4.90 4.42
C PHE A 100 -27.53 -6.23 5.16
N SER A 101 -27.91 -7.28 4.43
CA SER A 101 -27.89 -8.65 4.97
C SER A 101 -26.45 -9.05 5.35
N GLU A 102 -26.33 -9.98 6.31
CA GLU A 102 -25.00 -10.43 6.77
C GLU A 102 -24.13 -10.99 5.64
N GLY A 103 -24.72 -11.69 4.66
CA GLY A 103 -23.99 -12.19 3.49
C GLY A 103 -23.38 -11.07 2.66
N ILE A 104 -24.11 -9.97 2.43
CA ILE A 104 -23.61 -8.78 1.73
C ILE A 104 -22.53 -8.08 2.57
N ARG A 105 -22.74 -7.95 3.89
CA ARG A 105 -21.74 -7.38 4.80
C ARG A 105 -20.45 -8.20 4.81
N GLN A 106 -20.53 -9.53 4.78
CA GLN A 106 -19.37 -10.40 4.66
C GLN A 106 -18.62 -10.20 3.33
N LEU A 107 -19.36 -10.12 2.21
CA LEU A 107 -18.76 -9.84 0.89
C LEU A 107 -18.01 -8.50 0.88
N ILE A 108 -18.61 -7.45 1.44
CA ILE A 108 -17.97 -6.13 1.60
C ILE A 108 -16.70 -6.27 2.48
N GLY A 109 -16.79 -6.99 3.60
CA GLY A 109 -15.65 -7.23 4.49
C GLY A 109 -14.51 -8.00 3.81
N PHE A 110 -14.82 -9.02 3.01
CA PHE A 110 -13.83 -9.74 2.21
C PHE A 110 -13.19 -8.85 1.12
N SER A 111 -13.99 -8.00 0.46
CA SER A 111 -13.47 -7.05 -0.52
C SER A 111 -12.51 -6.04 0.13
N TRP A 112 -12.85 -5.56 1.33
CA TRP A 112 -11.96 -4.73 2.15
C TRP A 112 -10.63 -5.44 2.43
N LEU A 113 -10.68 -6.65 2.98
CA LEU A 113 -9.49 -7.38 3.38
C LEU A 113 -8.61 -7.74 2.17
N ALA A 114 -9.22 -8.30 1.12
CA ALA A 114 -8.52 -8.69 -0.09
C ALA A 114 -7.89 -7.49 -0.79
N GLY A 115 -8.64 -6.39 -0.95
CA GLY A 115 -8.14 -5.17 -1.57
C GLY A 115 -7.00 -4.53 -0.76
N SER A 116 -7.15 -4.46 0.56
CA SER A 116 -6.14 -3.90 1.47
C SER A 116 -4.86 -4.74 1.56
N ALA A 117 -4.94 -6.04 1.34
CA ALA A 117 -3.76 -6.90 1.24
C ALA A 117 -3.11 -6.82 -0.14
N LEU A 118 -3.92 -6.94 -1.20
CA LEU A 118 -3.44 -7.06 -2.58
C LEU A 118 -2.82 -5.77 -3.12
N PHE A 119 -3.45 -4.62 -2.84
CA PHE A 119 -3.01 -3.34 -3.39
C PHE A 119 -1.56 -3.00 -2.98
N PRO A 120 -1.19 -2.92 -1.69
CA PRO A 120 0.17 -2.61 -1.30
C PRO A 120 1.17 -3.72 -1.65
N LEU A 121 0.73 -4.99 -1.62
CA LEU A 121 1.55 -6.12 -2.07
C LEU A 121 1.94 -5.96 -3.55
N ALA A 122 0.98 -5.62 -4.40
CA ALA A 122 1.25 -5.39 -5.81
C ALA A 122 2.14 -4.16 -6.05
N VAL A 123 2.03 -3.13 -5.21
CA VAL A 123 2.91 -1.95 -5.25
C VAL A 123 4.35 -2.32 -4.93
N ILE A 124 4.59 -3.09 -3.86
CA ILE A 124 5.96 -3.47 -3.48
C ILE A 124 6.59 -4.45 -4.46
N LEU A 125 5.82 -5.37 -5.03
CA LEU A 125 6.34 -6.32 -6.03
C LEU A 125 6.85 -5.61 -7.30
N GLN A 126 6.41 -4.37 -7.57
CA GLN A 126 6.93 -3.56 -8.67
C GLN A 126 8.40 -3.14 -8.47
N THR A 127 8.93 -3.16 -7.25
CA THR A 127 10.35 -2.88 -6.98
C THR A 127 11.26 -4.03 -7.44
N TYR A 128 10.73 -5.26 -7.49
CA TYR A 128 11.46 -6.43 -7.98
C TYR A 128 11.28 -6.67 -9.49
N HIS A 129 10.20 -6.16 -10.07
CA HIS A 129 9.84 -6.36 -11.47
C HIS A 129 9.35 -5.05 -12.08
N HIS A 130 10.30 -4.14 -12.34
CA HIS A 130 10.02 -2.85 -12.94
C HIS A 130 9.29 -3.00 -14.27
N GLY A 131 8.21 -2.26 -14.44
CA GLY A 131 7.44 -2.26 -15.68
C GLY A 131 6.45 -3.42 -15.87
N ALA A 132 6.38 -4.40 -14.96
CA ALA A 132 5.45 -5.53 -15.08
C ALA A 132 3.98 -5.08 -15.09
N VAL A 133 3.32 -5.22 -16.24
CA VAL A 133 1.91 -4.79 -16.45
C VAL A 133 0.96 -5.51 -15.49
N ILE A 134 1.22 -6.80 -15.22
CA ILE A 134 0.39 -7.59 -14.32
C ILE A 134 0.37 -7.03 -12.89
N LEU A 135 1.51 -6.53 -12.38
CA LEU A 135 1.59 -5.96 -11.04
C LEU A 135 0.87 -4.61 -10.96
N LYS A 136 0.93 -3.81 -12.03
CA LYS A 136 0.13 -2.58 -12.15
C LYS A 136 -1.36 -2.90 -12.17
N ALA A 137 -1.78 -3.90 -12.94
CA ALA A 137 -3.16 -4.35 -12.98
C ALA A 137 -3.65 -4.85 -11.62
N LEU A 138 -2.84 -5.64 -10.90
CA LEU A 138 -3.16 -6.12 -9.55
C LEU A 138 -3.30 -4.96 -8.55
N ALA A 139 -2.45 -3.94 -8.63
CA ALA A 139 -2.58 -2.73 -7.80
C ALA A 139 -3.89 -1.98 -8.08
N VAL A 140 -4.27 -1.84 -9.36
CA VAL A 140 -5.54 -1.22 -9.77
C VAL A 140 -6.74 -2.05 -9.27
N VAL A 141 -6.71 -3.37 -9.42
CA VAL A 141 -7.78 -4.25 -8.93
C VAL A 141 -7.88 -4.17 -7.41
N GLY A 142 -6.76 -4.25 -6.69
CA GLY A 142 -6.74 -4.16 -5.23
C GLY A 142 -7.30 -2.83 -4.72
N SER A 143 -6.87 -1.70 -5.28
CA SER A 143 -7.41 -0.38 -4.94
C SER A 143 -8.88 -0.23 -5.32
N GLY A 144 -9.30 -0.77 -6.46
CA GLY A 144 -10.70 -0.80 -6.90
C GLY A 144 -11.61 -1.56 -5.93
N LEU A 145 -11.14 -2.70 -5.39
CA LEU A 145 -11.87 -3.45 -4.35
C LEU A 145 -12.06 -2.62 -3.08
N VAL A 146 -11.02 -1.91 -2.62
CA VAL A 146 -11.12 -1.03 -1.44
C VAL A 146 -12.12 0.10 -1.69
N ILE A 147 -12.03 0.78 -2.83
CA ILE A 147 -12.93 1.89 -3.19
C ILE A 147 -14.38 1.40 -3.28
N ALA A 148 -14.62 0.27 -3.94
CA ALA A 148 -15.97 -0.30 -4.06
C ALA A 148 -16.52 -0.71 -2.69
N ALA A 149 -15.71 -1.33 -1.84
CA ALA A 149 -16.11 -1.72 -0.49
C ALA A 149 -16.41 -0.49 0.39
N LEU A 150 -15.62 0.58 0.28
CA LEU A 150 -15.88 1.86 0.97
C LEU A 150 -17.20 2.48 0.51
N ALA A 151 -17.41 2.57 -0.79
CA ALA A 151 -18.65 3.11 -1.37
C ALA A 151 -19.87 2.28 -0.93
N ALA A 152 -19.78 0.95 -0.96
CA ALA A 152 -20.84 0.06 -0.49
C ALA A 152 -21.09 0.23 1.01
N THR A 153 -20.05 0.39 1.82
CA THR A 153 -20.18 0.65 3.26
C THR A 153 -20.91 1.97 3.52
N ALA A 154 -20.47 3.05 2.85
CA ALA A 154 -21.10 4.37 2.97
C ALA A 154 -22.58 4.33 2.52
N TRP A 155 -22.88 3.66 1.42
CA TRP A 155 -24.25 3.45 0.95
C TRP A 155 -25.08 2.68 1.96
N GLY A 156 -24.52 1.63 2.57
CA GLY A 156 -25.21 0.84 3.58
C GLY A 156 -25.58 1.64 4.84
N PHE A 157 -24.74 2.59 5.24
CA PHE A 157 -25.05 3.52 6.34
C PHE A 157 -26.14 4.54 5.95
N ALA A 158 -26.17 4.99 4.70
CA ALA A 158 -27.14 5.97 4.22
C ALA A 158 -28.53 5.36 4.00
N ARG A 159 -28.69 4.05 3.95
CA ARG A 159 -29.99 3.38 3.78
C ARG A 159 -30.85 3.49 5.04
N PRO A 160 -32.16 3.75 4.90
CA PRO A 160 -33.06 3.74 6.04
C PRO A 160 -33.10 2.36 6.70
N LEU A 161 -33.23 2.35 8.02
CA LEU A 161 -33.52 1.12 8.78
C LEU A 161 -34.87 0.57 8.31
N LYS A 162 -34.90 -0.70 7.91
CA LYS A 162 -36.15 -1.41 7.61
C LYS A 162 -36.70 -2.01 8.88
#